data_a61dd638794d0ac8bd8cd274f7112169
#
_entry.id   a61dd638794d0ac8bd8cd274f7112169
#
_cell.length_a   1.000
_cell.length_b   1.000
_cell.length_c   1.000
_cell.angle_alpha   90.00
_cell.angle_beta   90.00
_cell.angle_gamma   90.00
#
_symmetry.space_group_name_H-M   'P 1'
#
loop_
_entity.id
_entity.type
_entity.pdbx_description
1 polymer ?
#
loop_
_entity_poly.entity_id
_entity_poly.type
_entity_poly.pdbx_seq_one_letter_code
_entity_poly.pdbx_strand_id
1 'polypeptide(L)'
;MTRCLVVGKPNVGKTLFSLRFAFFLGAEAIRLARAGQEREWASVDEAVRELVSDRPHQTLELQRLVLDIRGRKGSRRFELVDTGGLTDDIPASPEVRQAQVDTLGLLFQSKFLLHMLDASAVGRPGAPEAPGEVDVQLYHFGRARGRYLLLANKMDLEGALEGWREARRRFPGVPMVAVSAVTGQGFKEVRRHLQRHL
;
A
#
# COMPACT_ATOMS: atom_id res chain seq x y z
N MET A 1 -19.04 4.96 -1.45
CA MET A 1 -18.02 4.05 -2.01
C MET A 1 -17.10 3.59 -0.90
N THR A 2 -16.71 2.33 -0.86
CA THR A 2 -15.78 1.82 0.17
C THR A 2 -14.37 2.27 -0.15
N ARG A 3 -13.67 2.81 0.85
CA ARG A 3 -12.28 3.25 0.72
C ARG A 3 -11.33 2.22 1.32
N CYS A 4 -10.34 1.83 0.53
CA CYS A 4 -9.23 0.97 0.88
C CYS A 4 -7.94 1.80 0.87
N LEU A 5 -7.26 1.93 1.99
CA LEU A 5 -6.08 2.77 2.15
C LEU A 5 -4.82 1.90 2.12
N VAL A 6 -3.83 2.27 1.31
CA VAL A 6 -2.50 1.63 1.28
C VAL A 6 -1.54 2.49 2.09
N VAL A 7 -1.04 1.94 3.20
CA VAL A 7 -0.15 2.65 4.14
C VAL A 7 1.11 1.85 4.43
N GLY A 8 2.10 2.50 4.99
CA GLY A 8 3.41 1.94 5.38
C GLY A 8 4.51 2.97 5.18
N LYS A 9 5.74 2.59 5.51
CA LYS A 9 6.92 3.46 5.43
C LYS A 9 7.22 3.90 3.98
N PRO A 10 8.03 4.93 3.76
CA PRO A 10 8.57 5.26 2.43
C PRO A 10 9.26 4.04 1.80
N ASN A 11 9.29 3.97 0.47
CA ASN A 11 9.99 2.96 -0.33
C ASN A 11 9.56 1.48 -0.14
N VAL A 12 8.53 1.18 0.66
CA VAL A 12 8.01 -0.20 0.78
C VAL A 12 7.24 -0.68 -0.47
N GLY A 13 7.03 0.20 -1.46
CA GLY A 13 6.44 -0.12 -2.78
C GLY A 13 4.95 0.11 -2.91
N LYS A 14 4.34 1.01 -2.09
CA LYS A 14 2.90 1.31 -2.10
C LYS A 14 2.38 1.74 -3.47
N THR A 15 3.03 2.73 -4.08
CA THR A 15 2.62 3.28 -5.39
C THR A 15 2.72 2.23 -6.50
N LEU A 16 3.84 1.50 -6.57
CA LEU A 16 4.02 0.43 -7.56
C LEU A 16 2.95 -0.67 -7.40
N PHE A 17 2.69 -1.08 -6.15
CA PHE A 17 1.63 -2.04 -5.86
C PHE A 17 0.27 -1.51 -6.30
N SER A 18 -0.09 -0.28 -5.92
CA SER A 18 -1.39 0.31 -6.21
C SER A 18 -1.67 0.37 -7.72
N LEU A 19 -0.69 0.82 -8.51
CA LEU A 19 -0.80 0.90 -9.97
C LEU A 19 -0.93 -0.50 -10.60
N ARG A 20 0.00 -1.42 -10.29
CA ARG A 20 -0.01 -2.77 -10.88
C ARG A 20 -1.21 -3.59 -10.43
N PHE A 21 -1.65 -3.42 -9.19
CA PHE A 21 -2.85 -4.10 -8.69
C PHE A 21 -4.12 -3.56 -9.36
N ALA A 22 -4.18 -2.25 -9.67
CA ALA A 22 -5.30 -1.69 -10.43
C ALA A 22 -5.42 -2.33 -11.82
N PHE A 23 -4.34 -2.43 -12.57
CA PHE A 23 -4.34 -3.11 -13.87
C PHE A 23 -4.64 -4.61 -13.74
N PHE A 24 -4.12 -5.28 -12.71
CA PHE A 24 -4.47 -6.68 -12.43
C PHE A 24 -5.97 -6.87 -12.17
N LEU A 25 -6.66 -5.90 -11.58
CA LEU A 25 -8.11 -5.91 -11.40
C LEU A 25 -8.89 -5.59 -12.68
N GLY A 26 -8.23 -5.18 -13.75
CA GLY A 26 -8.81 -4.89 -15.05
C GLY A 26 -9.04 -3.41 -15.32
N ALA A 27 -8.33 -2.50 -14.62
CA ALA A 27 -8.30 -1.10 -15.01
C ALA A 27 -7.65 -0.97 -16.40
N GLU A 28 -8.34 -0.32 -17.32
CA GLU A 28 -7.85 -0.09 -18.70
C GLU A 28 -6.91 1.11 -18.77
N ALA A 29 -7.07 2.06 -17.83
CA ALA A 29 -6.24 3.23 -17.69
C ALA A 29 -6.19 3.69 -16.21
N ILE A 30 -5.15 4.43 -15.85
CA ILE A 30 -5.04 5.11 -14.56
C ILE A 30 -5.36 6.59 -14.76
N ARG A 31 -6.31 7.10 -14.00
CA ARG A 31 -6.65 8.54 -13.96
C ARG A 31 -6.38 9.09 -12.58
N LEU A 32 -5.55 10.10 -12.51
CA LEU A 32 -5.23 10.79 -11.28
C LEU A 32 -5.38 12.29 -11.47
N ALA A 33 -6.03 12.94 -10.50
CA ALA A 33 -6.01 14.40 -10.38
C ALA A 33 -4.77 14.79 -9.57
N ARG A 34 -3.87 15.55 -10.16
CA ARG A 34 -2.66 16.07 -9.52
C ARG A 34 -2.57 17.57 -9.76
N ALA A 35 -2.43 18.37 -8.70
CA ALA A 35 -2.36 19.83 -8.77
C ALA A 35 -3.48 20.47 -9.60
N GLY A 36 -4.71 19.92 -9.55
CA GLY A 36 -5.88 20.41 -10.28
C GLY A 36 -5.91 20.03 -11.78
N GLN A 37 -4.96 19.23 -12.26
CA GLN A 37 -4.95 18.66 -13.61
C GLN A 37 -5.22 17.17 -13.56
N GLU A 38 -6.16 16.70 -14.39
CA GLU A 38 -6.36 15.27 -14.61
C GLU A 38 -5.33 14.78 -15.62
N ARG A 39 -4.64 13.70 -15.25
CA ARG A 39 -3.75 12.96 -16.14
C ARG A 39 -4.23 11.52 -16.25
N GLU A 40 -4.07 10.97 -17.44
CA GLU A 40 -4.44 9.59 -17.76
C GLU A 40 -3.23 8.86 -18.34
N TRP A 41 -2.99 7.65 -17.86
CA TRP A 41 -1.98 6.74 -18.40
C TRP A 41 -2.68 5.49 -18.93
N ALA A 42 -2.46 5.20 -20.21
CA ALA A 42 -3.06 4.07 -20.89
C ALA A 42 -2.35 2.73 -20.60
N SER A 43 -1.16 2.77 -19.97
CA SER A 43 -0.43 1.57 -19.61
C SER A 43 0.16 1.64 -18.21
N VAL A 44 0.33 0.47 -17.59
CA VAL A 44 0.99 0.36 -16.28
C VAL A 44 2.43 0.85 -16.32
N ASP A 45 3.15 0.54 -17.40
CA ASP A 45 4.58 0.88 -17.50
C ASP A 45 4.81 2.39 -17.66
N GLU A 46 3.89 3.08 -18.34
CA GLU A 46 3.91 4.54 -18.43
C GLU A 46 3.64 5.18 -17.08
N ALA A 47 2.57 4.76 -16.39
CA ALA A 47 2.25 5.25 -15.06
C ALA A 47 3.38 4.96 -14.05
N VAL A 48 3.99 3.78 -14.10
CA VAL A 48 5.10 3.41 -13.22
C VAL A 48 6.31 4.29 -13.48
N ARG A 49 6.71 4.51 -14.73
CA ARG A 49 7.86 5.37 -15.06
C ARG A 49 7.71 6.80 -14.55
N GLU A 50 6.50 7.34 -14.54
CA GLU A 50 6.26 8.72 -14.12
C GLU A 50 6.00 8.85 -12.61
N LEU A 51 5.30 7.88 -12.01
CA LEU A 51 4.79 7.99 -10.64
C LEU A 51 5.63 7.24 -9.60
N VAL A 52 6.48 6.31 -10.04
CA VAL A 52 7.33 5.51 -9.13
C VAL A 52 8.77 5.96 -9.22
N SER A 53 9.41 6.17 -8.09
CA SER A 53 10.82 6.53 -8.01
C SER A 53 11.46 5.88 -6.77
N ASP A 54 12.76 5.66 -6.84
CA ASP A 54 13.57 5.17 -5.73
C ASP A 54 13.86 6.26 -4.67
N ARG A 55 13.49 7.52 -4.95
CA ARG A 55 13.67 8.61 -3.99
C ARG A 55 12.57 8.55 -2.93
N PRO A 56 12.90 8.61 -1.62
CA PRO A 56 11.90 8.68 -0.58
C PRO A 56 11.05 9.94 -0.68
N HIS A 57 9.79 9.86 -0.23
CA HIS A 57 8.83 10.97 -0.15
C HIS A 57 8.41 11.60 -1.50
N GLN A 58 8.47 10.87 -2.60
CA GLN A 58 8.02 11.41 -3.88
C GLN A 58 6.48 11.44 -4.00
N THR A 59 5.77 10.54 -3.34
CA THR A 59 4.31 10.56 -3.25
C THR A 59 3.90 11.48 -2.09
N LEU A 60 3.89 12.78 -2.35
CA LEU A 60 3.40 13.80 -1.39
C LEU A 60 1.88 13.98 -1.49
N GLU A 61 1.29 13.69 -2.66
CA GLU A 61 -0.14 13.80 -2.90
C GLU A 61 -0.81 12.43 -2.86
N LEU A 62 -2.00 12.38 -2.29
CA LEU A 62 -2.82 11.17 -2.26
C LEU A 62 -3.27 10.79 -3.67
N GLN A 63 -2.96 9.57 -4.10
CA GLN A 63 -3.41 9.05 -5.39
C GLN A 63 -4.65 8.18 -5.19
N ARG A 64 -5.77 8.55 -5.80
CA ARG A 64 -7.06 7.87 -5.66
C ARG A 64 -7.42 7.13 -6.93
N LEU A 65 -7.53 5.82 -6.83
CA LEU A 65 -7.87 4.92 -7.93
C LEU A 65 -9.27 4.34 -7.68
N VAL A 66 -10.20 4.60 -8.58
CA VAL A 66 -11.53 4.00 -8.54
C VAL A 66 -11.51 2.68 -9.31
N LEU A 67 -11.75 1.59 -8.63
CA LEU A 67 -11.58 0.23 -9.15
C LEU A 67 -12.85 -0.59 -8.95
N ASP A 68 -13.06 -1.53 -9.86
CA ASP A 68 -14.12 -2.54 -9.76
C ASP A 68 -13.50 -3.91 -9.45
N ILE A 69 -14.03 -4.57 -8.43
CA ILE A 69 -13.63 -5.93 -8.07
C ILE A 69 -14.79 -6.90 -8.35
N ARG A 70 -14.58 -7.84 -9.28
CA ARG A 70 -15.57 -8.84 -9.64
C ARG A 70 -15.61 -9.96 -8.62
N GLY A 71 -16.80 -10.24 -8.07
CA GLY A 71 -17.06 -11.33 -7.13
C GLY A 71 -18.20 -12.23 -7.60
N ARG A 72 -18.56 -13.26 -6.82
CA ARG A 72 -19.67 -14.19 -7.14
C ARG A 72 -21.03 -13.50 -7.24
N LYS A 73 -21.25 -12.40 -6.53
CA LYS A 73 -22.52 -11.65 -6.48
C LYS A 73 -22.50 -10.39 -7.34
N GLY A 74 -21.63 -10.30 -8.35
CA GLY A 74 -21.48 -9.12 -9.21
C GLY A 74 -20.19 -8.35 -8.95
N SER A 75 -20.09 -7.14 -9.52
CA SER A 75 -18.97 -6.24 -9.34
C SER A 75 -19.23 -5.26 -8.20
N ARG A 76 -18.20 -4.97 -7.42
CA ARG A 76 -18.22 -3.95 -6.37
C ARG A 76 -17.18 -2.89 -6.65
N ARG A 77 -17.62 -1.64 -6.66
CA ARG A 77 -16.76 -0.47 -6.84
C ARG A 77 -16.17 -0.03 -5.50
N PHE A 78 -14.87 0.24 -5.47
CA PHE A 78 -14.17 0.76 -4.31
C PHE A 78 -13.10 1.76 -4.72
N GLU A 79 -12.64 2.56 -3.76
CA GLU A 79 -11.55 3.52 -3.93
C GLU A 79 -10.29 2.94 -3.27
N LEU A 80 -9.24 2.72 -4.06
CA LEU A 80 -7.90 2.42 -3.57
C LEU A 80 -7.12 3.73 -3.46
N VAL A 81 -6.65 4.06 -2.27
CA VAL A 81 -5.90 5.30 -2.02
C VAL A 81 -4.46 4.95 -1.70
N ASP A 82 -3.57 5.34 -2.59
CA ASP A 82 -2.12 5.33 -2.34
C ASP A 82 -1.74 6.57 -1.54
N THR A 83 -0.93 6.38 -0.50
CA THR A 83 -0.57 7.45 0.44
C THR A 83 0.92 7.73 0.45
N GLY A 84 1.29 8.90 0.92
CA GLY A 84 2.66 9.20 1.33
C GLY A 84 3.14 8.22 2.41
N GLY A 85 4.46 8.00 2.47
CA GLY A 85 5.06 7.15 3.50
C GLY A 85 4.94 7.78 4.89
N LEU A 86 4.61 6.97 5.89
CA LEU A 86 4.67 7.35 7.29
C LEU A 86 6.05 7.00 7.86
N THR A 87 6.63 7.89 8.66
CA THR A 87 7.94 7.72 9.28
C THR A 87 7.83 7.69 10.80
N ASP A 88 8.80 7.07 11.46
CA ASP A 88 8.86 7.03 12.93
C ASP A 88 9.19 8.43 13.50
N ASP A 89 9.99 9.21 12.76
CA ASP A 89 10.38 10.57 13.15
C ASP A 89 9.50 11.64 12.50
N ILE A 90 9.52 12.85 13.09
CA ILE A 90 8.86 14.02 12.51
C ILE A 90 9.70 14.52 11.33
N PRO A 91 9.15 14.50 10.10
CA PRO A 91 9.89 14.96 8.93
C PRO A 91 10.31 16.44 9.02
N ALA A 92 11.50 16.75 8.53
CA ALA A 92 11.98 18.14 8.47
C ALA A 92 11.17 18.99 7.48
N SER A 93 10.77 18.40 6.32
CA SER A 93 9.98 19.11 5.28
C SER A 93 8.53 19.34 5.74
N PRO A 94 8.01 20.58 5.66
CA PRO A 94 6.60 20.88 5.93
C PRO A 94 5.64 20.13 5.01
N GLU A 95 6.01 19.93 3.74
CA GLU A 95 5.20 19.24 2.73
C GLU A 95 5.05 17.77 3.09
N VAL A 96 6.12 17.11 3.53
CA VAL A 96 6.10 15.71 4.00
C VAL A 96 5.25 15.59 5.26
N ARG A 97 5.37 16.55 6.20
CA ARG A 97 4.51 16.57 7.41
C ARG A 97 3.03 16.68 7.05
N GLN A 98 2.68 17.58 6.10
CA GLN A 98 1.30 17.72 5.65
C GLN A 98 0.78 16.43 5.00
N ALA A 99 1.57 15.80 4.14
CA ALA A 99 1.21 14.52 3.53
C ALA A 99 0.97 13.40 4.58
N GLN A 100 1.74 13.39 5.66
CA GLN A 100 1.50 12.45 6.78
C GLN A 100 0.23 12.78 7.54
N VAL A 101 -0.06 14.04 7.82
CA VAL A 101 -1.31 14.49 8.47
C VAL A 101 -2.51 14.07 7.62
N ASP A 102 -2.47 14.28 6.31
CA ASP A 102 -3.52 13.87 5.38
C ASP A 102 -3.72 12.35 5.38
N THR A 103 -2.63 11.58 5.40
CA THR A 103 -2.65 10.11 5.51
C THR A 103 -3.31 9.67 6.82
N LEU A 104 -2.94 10.27 7.95
CA LEU A 104 -3.52 9.97 9.27
C LEU A 104 -5.01 10.31 9.31
N GLY A 105 -5.42 11.45 8.74
CA GLY A 105 -6.84 11.81 8.59
C GLY A 105 -7.65 10.77 7.83
N LEU A 106 -7.08 10.20 6.76
CA LEU A 106 -7.72 9.15 5.98
C LEU A 106 -7.77 7.79 6.69
N LEU A 107 -6.83 7.48 7.60
CA LEU A 107 -6.86 6.24 8.39
C LEU A 107 -8.18 6.08 9.14
N PHE A 108 -8.67 7.14 9.76
CA PHE A 108 -9.93 7.12 10.51
C PHE A 108 -11.16 7.01 9.59
N GLN A 109 -11.10 7.52 8.37
CA GLN A 109 -12.19 7.52 7.40
C GLN A 109 -12.23 6.27 6.53
N SER A 110 -11.12 5.52 6.42
CA SER A 110 -11.03 4.33 5.59
C SER A 110 -11.78 3.15 6.21
N LYS A 111 -12.41 2.34 5.37
CA LYS A 111 -13.08 1.10 5.81
C LYS A 111 -12.15 -0.10 5.81
N PHE A 112 -11.09 -0.08 5.01
CA PHE A 112 -10.15 -1.18 4.88
C PHE A 112 -8.72 -0.65 4.82
N LEU A 113 -7.81 -1.32 5.51
CA LEU A 113 -6.40 -0.95 5.58
C LEU A 113 -5.52 -2.04 4.96
N LEU A 114 -4.77 -1.68 3.94
CA LEU A 114 -3.65 -2.46 3.39
C LEU A 114 -2.35 -1.87 3.95
N HIS A 115 -1.79 -2.53 4.95
CA HIS A 115 -0.52 -2.13 5.55
C HIS A 115 0.62 -2.85 4.85
N MET A 116 1.54 -2.11 4.25
CA MET A 116 2.63 -2.66 3.46
C MET A 116 3.97 -2.55 4.18
N LEU A 117 4.70 -3.67 4.22
CA LEU A 117 6.08 -3.77 4.71
C LEU A 117 7.00 -4.20 3.57
N ASP A 118 8.26 -3.79 3.64
CA ASP A 118 9.33 -4.34 2.83
C ASP A 118 9.85 -5.62 3.47
N ALA A 119 9.48 -6.78 2.92
CA ALA A 119 9.90 -8.08 3.47
C ALA A 119 11.43 -8.25 3.44
N SER A 120 12.11 -7.70 2.44
CA SER A 120 13.57 -7.80 2.34
C SER A 120 14.31 -6.99 3.41
N ALA A 121 13.65 -6.00 4.01
CA ALA A 121 14.22 -5.15 5.06
C ALA A 121 13.87 -5.62 6.48
N VAL A 122 12.86 -6.49 6.63
CA VAL A 122 12.50 -7.05 7.94
C VAL A 122 13.68 -7.87 8.48
N GLY A 123 14.05 -7.61 9.73
CA GLY A 123 15.19 -8.29 10.35
C GLY A 123 16.55 -7.71 10.01
N ARG A 124 16.61 -6.61 9.24
CA ARG A 124 17.83 -5.85 8.98
C ARG A 124 17.86 -4.60 9.88
N PRO A 125 18.49 -4.64 11.05
CA PRO A 125 18.58 -3.47 11.92
C PRO A 125 19.26 -2.29 11.20
N GLY A 126 18.65 -1.10 11.29
CA GLY A 126 19.18 0.11 10.66
C GLY A 126 18.77 0.33 9.20
N ALA A 127 18.10 -0.61 8.53
CA ALA A 127 17.51 -0.33 7.23
C ALA A 127 16.33 0.66 7.38
N PRO A 128 16.27 1.76 6.60
CA PRO A 128 15.20 2.76 6.72
C PRO A 128 13.80 2.18 6.52
N GLU A 129 13.68 1.16 5.67
CA GLU A 129 12.45 0.46 5.36
C GLU A 129 12.09 -0.65 6.36
N ALA A 130 13.01 -0.96 7.30
CA ALA A 130 12.72 -1.95 8.33
C ALA A 130 11.52 -1.50 9.18
N PRO A 131 10.64 -2.44 9.60
CA PRO A 131 9.49 -2.09 10.43
C PRO A 131 9.91 -1.37 11.71
N GLY A 132 9.30 -0.22 11.94
CA GLY A 132 9.55 0.65 13.10
C GLY A 132 8.32 0.81 13.99
N GLU A 133 8.31 1.88 14.77
CA GLU A 133 7.23 2.19 15.70
C GLU A 133 5.92 2.49 14.94
N VAL A 134 5.98 3.21 13.81
CA VAL A 134 4.80 3.51 13.00
C VAL A 134 4.12 2.23 12.49
N ASP A 135 4.88 1.19 12.15
CA ASP A 135 4.30 -0.08 11.70
C ASP A 135 3.63 -0.84 12.86
N VAL A 136 4.18 -0.74 14.07
CA VAL A 136 3.57 -1.30 15.29
C VAL A 136 2.24 -0.59 15.58
N GLN A 137 2.19 0.74 15.48
CA GLN A 137 0.96 1.51 15.68
C GLN A 137 -0.09 1.19 14.61
N LEU A 138 0.30 1.11 13.33
CA LEU A 138 -0.58 0.71 12.23
C LEU A 138 -1.15 -0.70 12.42
N TYR A 139 -0.32 -1.63 12.89
CA TYR A 139 -0.76 -2.99 13.22
C TYR A 139 -1.81 -3.00 14.33
N HIS A 140 -1.57 -2.33 15.45
CA HIS A 140 -2.54 -2.25 16.57
C HIS A 140 -3.84 -1.59 16.14
N PHE A 141 -3.75 -0.48 15.39
CA PHE A 141 -4.91 0.22 14.85
C PHE A 141 -5.72 -0.67 13.90
N GLY A 142 -5.05 -1.32 12.94
CA GLY A 142 -5.70 -2.18 11.97
C GLY A 142 -6.33 -3.41 12.60
N ARG A 143 -5.64 -4.06 13.54
CA ARG A 143 -6.13 -5.22 14.30
C ARG A 143 -7.41 -4.87 15.09
N ALA A 144 -7.44 -3.72 15.76
CA ALA A 144 -8.60 -3.28 16.52
C ALA A 144 -9.83 -3.04 15.63
N ARG A 145 -9.65 -2.60 14.39
CA ARG A 145 -10.75 -2.35 13.43
C ARG A 145 -11.23 -3.60 12.68
N GLY A 146 -10.46 -4.68 12.65
CA GLY A 146 -10.83 -5.96 12.05
C GLY A 146 -10.90 -5.98 10.50
N ARG A 147 -10.68 -4.86 9.82
CA ARG A 147 -10.63 -4.74 8.35
C ARG A 147 -9.23 -4.33 7.91
N TYR A 148 -8.33 -5.27 8.02
CA TYR A 148 -6.91 -5.07 7.90
C TYR A 148 -6.26 -6.25 7.17
N LEU A 149 -5.31 -5.95 6.29
CA LEU A 149 -4.46 -6.93 5.64
C LEU A 149 -3.04 -6.40 5.63
N LEU A 150 -2.10 -7.17 6.14
CA LEU A 150 -0.68 -6.87 6.07
C LEU A 150 -0.11 -7.48 4.79
N LEU A 151 0.62 -6.67 4.01
CA LEU A 151 1.28 -7.05 2.76
C LEU A 151 2.79 -7.05 3.00
N ALA A 152 3.42 -8.22 3.00
CA ALA A 152 4.87 -8.36 2.98
C ALA A 152 5.34 -8.28 1.52
N ASN A 153 5.77 -7.09 1.09
CA ASN A 153 6.14 -6.79 -0.29
C ASN A 153 7.62 -7.07 -0.57
N LYS A 154 8.00 -7.00 -1.84
CA LYS A 154 9.34 -7.25 -2.37
C LYS A 154 9.79 -8.70 -2.21
N MET A 155 8.84 -9.65 -2.33
CA MET A 155 9.14 -11.09 -2.25
C MET A 155 10.04 -11.61 -3.37
N ASP A 156 10.31 -10.79 -4.37
CA ASP A 156 11.27 -11.03 -5.46
C ASP A 156 12.73 -10.75 -5.05
N LEU A 157 12.97 -10.12 -3.90
CA LEU A 157 14.31 -9.79 -3.42
C LEU A 157 14.88 -10.86 -2.48
N GLU A 158 16.19 -10.92 -2.44
CA GLU A 158 16.93 -11.78 -1.52
C GLU A 158 16.62 -11.45 -0.06
N GLY A 159 16.51 -12.49 0.79
CA GLY A 159 16.16 -12.35 2.21
C GLY A 159 14.68 -12.10 2.49
N ALA A 160 13.84 -11.87 1.47
CA ALA A 160 12.43 -11.55 1.67
C ALA A 160 11.62 -12.70 2.31
N LEU A 161 11.98 -13.96 2.03
CA LEU A 161 11.31 -15.11 2.62
C LEU A 161 11.54 -15.20 4.15
N GLU A 162 12.74 -14.96 4.60
CA GLU A 162 13.11 -14.88 6.02
C GLU A 162 12.43 -13.69 6.68
N GLY A 163 12.46 -12.53 6.02
CA GLY A 163 11.77 -11.33 6.49
C GLY A 163 10.27 -11.51 6.59
N TRP A 164 9.63 -12.22 5.66
CA TRP A 164 8.21 -12.57 5.75
C TRP A 164 7.90 -13.47 6.97
N ARG A 165 8.76 -14.47 7.24
CA ARG A 165 8.62 -15.32 8.42
C ARG A 165 8.75 -14.52 9.71
N GLU A 166 9.71 -13.59 9.75
CA GLU A 166 9.91 -12.69 10.89
C GLU A 166 8.73 -11.71 11.07
N ALA A 167 8.22 -11.11 9.97
CA ALA A 167 7.03 -10.27 10.01
C ALA A 167 5.82 -11.01 10.62
N ARG A 168 5.63 -12.29 10.30
CA ARG A 168 4.58 -13.11 10.89
C ARG A 168 4.75 -13.33 12.39
N ARG A 169 5.99 -13.42 12.88
CA ARG A 169 6.27 -13.51 14.33
C ARG A 169 6.01 -12.18 15.04
N ARG A 170 6.44 -11.08 14.40
CA ARG A 170 6.33 -9.73 14.97
C ARG A 170 4.88 -9.20 14.98
N PHE A 171 4.07 -9.56 13.99
CA PHE A 171 2.68 -9.09 13.82
C PHE A 171 1.68 -10.28 13.81
N PRO A 172 1.53 -11.00 14.93
CA PRO A 172 0.72 -12.21 15.00
C PRO A 172 -0.79 -11.92 14.98
N GLY A 173 -1.59 -12.91 14.57
CA GLY A 173 -3.05 -12.86 14.68
C GLY A 173 -3.76 -11.96 13.67
N VAL A 174 -3.06 -11.50 12.62
CA VAL A 174 -3.65 -10.75 11.52
C VAL A 174 -3.43 -11.46 10.19
N PRO A 175 -4.36 -11.29 9.20
CA PRO A 175 -4.13 -11.82 7.87
C PRO A 175 -2.92 -11.12 7.23
N MET A 176 -2.04 -11.93 6.62
CA MET A 176 -0.83 -11.46 5.95
C MET A 176 -0.67 -12.17 4.61
N VAL A 177 -0.36 -11.41 3.56
CA VAL A 177 -0.08 -11.93 2.21
C VAL A 177 1.33 -11.52 1.80
N ALA A 178 2.10 -12.51 1.33
CA ALA A 178 3.39 -12.28 0.67
C ALA A 178 3.14 -11.80 -0.75
N VAL A 179 3.66 -10.63 -1.12
CA VAL A 179 3.45 -10.02 -2.43
C VAL A 179 4.75 -9.56 -3.06
N SER A 180 4.77 -9.49 -4.37
CA SER A 180 5.74 -8.71 -5.12
C SER A 180 5.00 -7.76 -6.06
N ALA A 181 5.15 -6.48 -5.83
CA ALA A 181 4.59 -5.46 -6.71
C ALA A 181 5.23 -5.49 -8.11
N VAL A 182 6.45 -6.02 -8.23
CA VAL A 182 7.17 -6.15 -9.50
C VAL A 182 6.63 -7.32 -10.33
N THR A 183 6.43 -8.50 -9.72
CA THR A 183 6.04 -9.72 -10.45
C THR A 183 4.54 -10.00 -10.45
N GLY A 184 3.78 -9.32 -9.58
CA GLY A 184 2.35 -9.60 -9.36
C GLY A 184 2.08 -10.81 -8.46
N GLN A 185 3.11 -11.41 -7.86
CA GLN A 185 2.95 -12.47 -6.87
C GLN A 185 2.01 -12.01 -5.75
N GLY A 186 1.10 -12.88 -5.30
CA GLY A 186 0.18 -12.61 -4.19
C GLY A 186 -1.05 -11.75 -4.56
N PHE A 187 -1.14 -11.16 -5.75
CA PHE A 187 -2.27 -10.31 -6.14
C PHE A 187 -3.63 -11.04 -6.12
N LYS A 188 -3.63 -12.32 -6.51
CA LYS A 188 -4.85 -13.16 -6.44
C LYS A 188 -5.35 -13.32 -5.00
N GLU A 189 -4.45 -13.48 -4.05
CA GLU A 189 -4.72 -13.61 -2.62
C GLU A 189 -5.26 -12.30 -2.05
N VAL A 190 -4.64 -11.16 -2.38
CA VAL A 190 -5.11 -9.82 -1.99
C VAL A 190 -6.52 -9.59 -2.55
N ARG A 191 -6.75 -9.87 -3.85
CA ARG A 191 -8.08 -9.76 -4.46
C ARG A 191 -9.11 -10.60 -3.72
N ARG A 192 -8.81 -11.87 -3.42
CA ARG A 192 -9.70 -12.77 -2.70
C ARG A 192 -10.03 -12.27 -1.30
N HIS A 193 -9.05 -11.67 -0.63
CA HIS A 193 -9.25 -11.07 0.70
C HIS A 193 -10.16 -9.84 0.61
N LEU A 194 -9.92 -8.92 -0.31
CA LEU A 194 -10.76 -7.75 -0.53
C LEU A 194 -12.20 -8.13 -0.91
N GLN A 195 -12.39 -9.14 -1.79
CA GLN A 195 -13.73 -9.62 -2.18
C GLN A 195 -14.60 -10.08 -1.00
N ARG A 196 -13.99 -10.54 0.10
CA ARG A 196 -14.71 -10.99 1.30
C ARG A 196 -15.10 -9.85 2.23
N HIS A 197 -14.40 -8.72 2.16
CA HIS A 197 -14.49 -7.65 3.15
C HIS A 197 -15.01 -6.31 2.58
N LEU A 198 -14.99 -6.14 1.25
CA LEU A 198 -15.61 -5.02 0.55
C LEU A 198 -17.05 -5.34 0.20
#